data_d6d23cc37c57eb8a8e4177d33fe4f4f9
#
_entry.id   d6d23cc37c57eb8a8e4177d33fe4f4f9
#
_cell.length_a   1.000
_cell.length_b   1.000
_cell.length_c   1.000
_cell.angle_alpha   90.00
_cell.angle_beta   90.00
_cell.angle_gamma   90.00
#
_symmetry.space_group_name_H-M   'P 1'
#
loop_
_entity.id
_entity.type
_entity.pdbx_description
1 polymer ?
#
loop_
_entity_poly.entity_id
_entity_poly.type
_entity_poly.pdbx_seq_one_letter_code
_entity_poly.pdbx_strand_id
1 'polypeptide(L)'
;MKLGEVCLETNDVLKLADFYRRILNISSECGDAVHQFIIEGGVSLSVYNNGLPKNNLNQNISLAFTVEDVDREYERLLELGIHIIDAPRLQPWGAKNMHFCDPDGNHIYFRSLVK
;
A
#
# COMPACT_ATOMS: atom_id res chain seq x y z
N MET A 1 -10.57 -22.77 2.04
CA MET A 1 -10.68 -21.39 2.59
C MET A 1 -9.42 -20.63 2.25
N LYS A 2 -9.54 -19.39 1.80
CA LYS A 2 -8.40 -18.54 1.45
C LYS A 2 -8.74 -17.08 1.72
N LEU A 3 -7.71 -16.26 1.94
CA LEU A 3 -7.88 -14.82 2.03
C LEU A 3 -8.24 -14.30 0.64
N GLY A 4 -9.41 -13.69 0.50
CA GLY A 4 -9.91 -13.21 -0.79
C GLY A 4 -9.72 -11.73 -1.03
N GLU A 5 -9.78 -10.93 0.03
CA GLU A 5 -9.72 -9.48 -0.10
C GLU A 5 -9.18 -8.83 1.16
N VAL A 6 -8.38 -7.78 0.98
CA VAL A 6 -8.05 -6.80 2.01
C VAL A 6 -8.74 -5.50 1.63
N CYS A 7 -9.61 -5.01 2.49
CA CYS A 7 -10.34 -3.76 2.28
C CYS A 7 -9.83 -2.71 3.26
N LEU A 8 -9.37 -1.58 2.72
CA LEU A 8 -8.94 -0.44 3.51
C LEU A 8 -10.11 0.53 3.64
N GLU A 9 -10.65 0.64 4.82
CA GLU A 9 -11.74 1.56 5.08
C GLU A 9 -11.19 2.95 5.37
N THR A 10 -11.77 3.98 4.75
CA THR A 10 -11.22 5.33 4.76
C THR A 10 -12.33 6.36 4.72
N ASN A 11 -12.01 7.58 5.14
CA ASN A 11 -12.89 8.73 4.98
C ASN A 11 -12.77 9.38 3.59
N ASP A 12 -11.73 9.02 2.81
CA ASP A 12 -11.47 9.65 1.52
C ASP A 12 -10.95 8.59 0.52
N VAL A 13 -11.89 7.97 -0.18
CA VAL A 13 -11.59 6.90 -1.14
C VAL A 13 -10.75 7.40 -2.30
N LEU A 14 -11.08 8.59 -2.84
CA LEU A 14 -10.37 9.12 -4.01
C LEU A 14 -8.88 9.34 -3.70
N LYS A 15 -8.60 9.94 -2.55
CA LYS A 15 -7.23 10.22 -2.13
C LYS A 15 -6.44 8.94 -1.86
N LEU A 16 -7.04 8.01 -1.13
CA LEU A 16 -6.35 6.77 -0.77
C LEU A 16 -6.13 5.88 -1.99
N ALA A 17 -7.13 5.77 -2.87
CA ALA A 17 -7.02 4.99 -4.09
C ALA A 17 -5.93 5.55 -5.02
N ASP A 18 -5.89 6.88 -5.18
CA ASP A 18 -4.85 7.53 -5.99
C ASP A 18 -3.45 7.22 -5.46
N PHE A 19 -3.29 7.30 -4.15
CA PHE A 19 -2.00 6.97 -3.52
C PHE A 19 -1.56 5.55 -3.87
N TYR A 20 -2.45 4.55 -3.70
CA TYR A 20 -2.10 3.16 -3.99
C TYR A 20 -1.82 2.93 -5.46
N ARG A 21 -2.56 3.57 -6.37
CA ARG A 21 -2.25 3.45 -7.80
C ARG A 21 -0.87 4.02 -8.13
N ARG A 22 -0.52 5.12 -7.50
CA ARG A 22 0.80 5.74 -7.72
C ARG A 22 1.93 4.86 -7.20
N ILE A 23 1.84 4.35 -5.97
CA ILE A 23 2.92 3.53 -5.41
C ILE A 23 3.03 2.17 -6.08
N LEU A 24 1.93 1.61 -6.57
CA LEU A 24 1.90 0.31 -7.25
C LEU A 24 2.07 0.42 -8.77
N ASN A 25 2.22 1.63 -9.27
CA ASN A 25 2.40 1.92 -10.69
C ASN A 25 1.25 1.36 -11.54
N ILE A 26 0.02 1.58 -11.09
CA ILE A 26 -1.21 1.17 -11.79
C ILE A 26 -1.80 2.39 -12.48
N SER A 27 -1.98 2.29 -13.80
CA SER A 27 -2.44 3.42 -14.62
C SER A 27 -3.96 3.53 -14.74
N SER A 28 -4.73 2.55 -14.26
CA SER A 28 -6.19 2.59 -14.33
C SER A 28 -6.73 3.73 -13.48
N GLU A 29 -7.89 4.26 -13.90
CA GLU A 29 -8.57 5.33 -13.18
C GLU A 29 -9.98 4.90 -12.81
N CYS A 30 -10.48 5.42 -11.69
CA CYS A 30 -11.84 5.21 -11.25
C CYS A 30 -12.27 6.43 -10.45
N GLY A 31 -13.43 6.98 -10.76
CA GLY A 31 -13.96 8.16 -10.07
C GLY A 31 -14.94 7.84 -8.94
N ASP A 32 -15.10 6.57 -8.58
CA ASP A 32 -16.05 6.20 -7.53
C ASP A 32 -15.55 6.66 -6.17
N ALA A 33 -16.33 7.50 -5.50
CA ALA A 33 -15.96 8.08 -4.21
C ALA A 33 -16.33 7.18 -3.03
N VAL A 34 -16.97 6.05 -3.26
CA VAL A 34 -17.43 5.15 -2.20
C VAL A 34 -16.58 3.89 -2.13
N HIS A 35 -16.29 3.26 -3.28
CA HIS A 35 -15.60 1.99 -3.30
C HIS A 35 -14.77 1.85 -4.58
N GLN A 36 -13.52 1.43 -4.44
CA GLN A 36 -12.65 1.14 -5.59
C GLN A 36 -11.81 -0.09 -5.33
N PHE A 37 -11.66 -0.92 -6.36
CA PHE A 37 -10.69 -2.02 -6.36
C PHE A 37 -9.39 -1.55 -7.00
N ILE A 38 -8.28 -1.72 -6.28
CA ILE A 38 -6.95 -1.35 -6.76
C ILE A 38 -6.27 -2.56 -7.40
N ILE A 39 -6.34 -3.71 -6.74
CA ILE A 39 -5.81 -4.98 -7.25
C ILE A 39 -6.97 -5.96 -7.30
N GLU A 40 -7.12 -6.65 -8.43
CA GLU A 40 -8.10 -7.70 -8.62
C GLU A 40 -7.38 -8.99 -9.04
N GLY A 41 -7.98 -10.12 -8.70
CA GLY A 41 -7.38 -11.43 -8.96
C GLY A 41 -6.47 -11.87 -7.83
N GLY A 42 -6.55 -13.15 -7.43
CA GLY A 42 -5.87 -13.62 -6.23
C GLY A 42 -6.46 -12.95 -5.00
N VAL A 43 -5.62 -12.33 -4.18
CA VAL A 43 -6.06 -11.49 -3.07
C VAL A 43 -6.29 -10.07 -3.59
N SER A 44 -7.54 -9.61 -3.50
CA SER A 44 -7.89 -8.27 -3.94
C SER A 44 -7.52 -7.22 -2.89
N LEU A 45 -7.18 -6.02 -3.35
CA LEU A 45 -7.00 -4.85 -2.50
C LEU A 45 -8.03 -3.82 -2.90
N SER A 46 -8.87 -3.39 -1.95
CA SER A 46 -9.91 -2.39 -2.20
C SER A 46 -9.86 -1.27 -1.18
N VAL A 47 -10.49 -0.17 -1.53
CA VAL A 47 -10.61 1.03 -0.70
C VAL A 47 -12.10 1.36 -0.60
N TYR A 48 -12.60 1.61 0.61
CA TYR A 48 -14.03 1.72 0.84
C TYR A 48 -14.37 2.73 1.95
N ASN A 49 -15.38 3.55 1.70
CA ASN A 49 -15.98 4.42 2.72
C ASN A 49 -17.36 3.86 3.09
N ASN A 50 -17.46 3.28 4.29
CA ASN A 50 -18.72 2.69 4.75
C ASN A 50 -19.67 3.71 5.41
N GLY A 51 -19.32 5.00 5.34
CA GLY A 51 -20.14 6.07 5.92
C GLY A 51 -19.88 6.36 7.39
N LEU A 52 -19.01 5.59 8.04
CA LEU A 52 -18.65 5.81 9.45
C LEU A 52 -17.29 6.49 9.53
N PRO A 53 -17.11 7.46 10.46
CA PRO A 53 -15.81 8.11 10.62
C PRO A 53 -14.70 7.13 10.98
N LYS A 54 -13.50 7.36 10.45
CA LYS A 54 -12.30 6.57 10.74
C LYS A 54 -11.30 7.45 11.50
N ASN A 55 -10.52 6.86 12.40
CA ASN A 55 -9.61 7.59 13.26
C ASN A 55 -8.12 7.29 13.03
N ASN A 56 -7.78 6.40 12.12
CA ASN A 56 -6.38 6.10 11.74
C ASN A 56 -5.47 5.71 12.93
N LEU A 57 -6.03 5.16 13.99
CA LEU A 57 -5.26 4.78 15.19
C LEU A 57 -4.84 3.32 15.21
N ASN A 58 -5.19 2.55 14.18
CA ASN A 58 -4.83 1.14 14.10
C ASN A 58 -3.37 0.98 13.71
N GLN A 59 -2.54 0.49 14.64
CA GLN A 59 -1.10 0.29 14.43
C GLN A 59 -0.72 -1.18 14.36
N ASN A 60 -1.71 -2.09 14.28
CA ASN A 60 -1.49 -3.53 14.43
C ASN A 60 -1.41 -4.30 13.11
N ILE A 61 -1.68 -3.65 11.98
CA ILE A 61 -1.70 -4.29 10.68
C ILE A 61 -0.79 -3.52 9.74
N SER A 62 -0.03 -4.25 8.93
CA SER A 62 0.75 -3.68 7.84
C SER A 62 0.48 -4.45 6.56
N LEU A 63 0.69 -3.80 5.44
CA LEU A 63 0.64 -4.41 4.11
C LEU A 63 2.06 -4.56 3.60
N ALA A 64 2.39 -5.73 3.09
CA ALA A 64 3.70 -5.96 2.49
C ALA A 64 3.51 -6.36 1.03
N PHE A 65 4.17 -5.61 0.14
CA PHE A 65 4.16 -5.91 -1.29
C PHE A 65 5.54 -6.45 -1.68
N THR A 66 5.57 -7.61 -2.30
CA THR A 66 6.81 -8.17 -2.82
C THR A 66 7.08 -7.55 -4.18
N VAL A 67 8.26 -6.93 -4.32
CA VAL A 67 8.71 -6.29 -5.54
C VAL A 67 9.98 -6.96 -6.03
N GLU A 68 10.30 -6.78 -7.30
CA GLU A 68 11.49 -7.39 -7.87
C GLU A 68 12.76 -6.76 -7.34
N ASP A 69 12.80 -5.43 -7.25
CA ASP A 69 13.98 -4.66 -6.84
C ASP A 69 13.53 -3.50 -5.94
N VAL A 70 13.68 -3.68 -4.63
CA VAL A 70 13.24 -2.68 -3.65
C VAL A 70 14.05 -1.39 -3.75
N ASP A 71 15.32 -1.45 -4.15
CA ASP A 71 16.14 -0.24 -4.29
C ASP A 71 15.64 0.63 -5.44
N ARG A 72 15.21 0.01 -6.55
CA ARG A 72 14.61 0.73 -7.67
C ARG A 72 13.29 1.37 -7.24
N GLU A 73 12.46 0.63 -6.52
CA GLU A 73 11.19 1.17 -6.02
C GLU A 73 11.40 2.34 -5.06
N TYR A 74 12.43 2.26 -4.23
CA TYR A 74 12.78 3.34 -3.33
C TYR A 74 13.07 4.64 -4.09
N GLU A 75 13.90 4.58 -5.13
CA GLU A 75 14.20 5.74 -5.95
C GLU A 75 12.94 6.30 -6.61
N ARG A 76 12.08 5.41 -7.13
CA ARG A 76 10.83 5.81 -7.77
C ARG A 76 9.89 6.51 -6.78
N LEU A 77 9.75 5.98 -5.57
CA LEU A 77 8.88 6.58 -4.56
C LEU A 77 9.40 7.93 -4.08
N LEU A 78 10.72 8.09 -3.98
CA LEU A 78 11.31 9.40 -3.65
C LEU A 78 10.97 10.44 -4.73
N GLU A 79 11.04 10.07 -6.01
CA GLU A 79 10.65 10.95 -7.10
C GLU A 79 9.17 11.33 -7.06
N LEU A 80 8.31 10.44 -6.57
CA LEU A 80 6.88 10.72 -6.38
C LEU A 80 6.61 11.61 -5.17
N GLY A 81 7.62 11.93 -4.36
CA GLY A 81 7.46 12.74 -3.17
C GLY A 81 6.94 11.96 -1.97
N ILE A 82 7.02 10.64 -1.98
CA ILE A 82 6.58 9.82 -0.85
C ILE A 82 7.58 9.93 0.29
N HIS A 83 7.08 10.16 1.50
CA HIS A 83 7.92 10.19 2.70
C HIS A 83 8.26 8.76 3.11
N ILE A 84 9.55 8.41 3.08
CA ILE A 84 10.02 7.08 3.46
C ILE A 84 10.44 7.10 4.92
N ILE A 85 9.91 6.18 5.72
CA ILE A 85 10.25 6.04 7.14
C ILE A 85 11.57 5.31 7.28
N ASP A 86 11.69 4.14 6.63
CA ASP A 86 12.92 3.36 6.63
C ASP A 86 13.34 3.06 5.18
N ALA A 87 14.54 3.49 4.79
CA ALA A 87 15.13 3.14 3.51
C ALA A 87 15.37 1.63 3.42
N PRO A 88 15.54 1.07 2.22
CA PRO A 88 15.77 -0.38 2.07
C PRO A 88 16.91 -0.90 2.95
N ARG A 89 16.61 -1.96 3.69
CA ARG A 89 17.58 -2.59 4.60
C ARG A 89 17.34 -4.10 4.62
N LEU A 90 18.44 -4.85 4.57
CA LEU A 90 18.40 -6.31 4.68
C LEU A 90 17.95 -6.72 6.08
N GLN A 91 16.99 -7.63 6.14
CA GLN A 91 16.45 -8.16 7.38
C GLN A 91 16.99 -9.57 7.65
N PRO A 92 17.03 -10.00 8.93
CA PRO A 92 17.57 -11.31 9.28
C PRO A 92 16.87 -12.49 8.61
N TRP A 93 15.59 -12.32 8.22
CA TRP A 93 14.80 -13.40 7.60
C TRP A 93 14.97 -13.50 6.09
N GLY A 94 15.92 -12.77 5.48
CA GLY A 94 16.25 -12.94 4.07
C GLY A 94 15.46 -12.06 3.10
N ALA A 95 14.87 -10.98 3.59
CA ALA A 95 14.22 -9.99 2.75
C ALA A 95 14.90 -8.64 2.93
N LYS A 96 14.89 -7.82 1.88
CA LYS A 96 15.30 -6.42 1.95
C LYS A 96 14.04 -5.57 1.94
N ASN A 97 13.77 -4.84 3.02
CA ASN A 97 12.52 -4.13 3.23
C ASN A 97 12.71 -2.63 3.27
N MET A 98 11.71 -1.92 2.77
CA MET A 98 11.53 -0.48 2.92
C MET A 98 10.18 -0.24 3.59
N HIS A 99 10.08 0.81 4.41
CA HIS A 99 8.86 1.10 5.18
C HIS A 99 8.38 2.54 4.93
N PHE A 100 7.09 2.69 4.70
CA PHE A 100 6.42 3.98 4.62
C PHE A 100 4.95 3.82 5.01
N CYS A 101 4.19 4.92 5.02
CA CYS A 101 2.77 4.90 5.36
C CYS A 101 1.93 5.46 4.23
N ASP A 102 0.67 5.04 4.15
CA ASP A 102 -0.31 5.66 3.28
C ASP A 102 -0.88 6.94 3.92
N PRO A 103 -1.72 7.72 3.22
CA PRO A 103 -2.28 8.96 3.77
C PRO A 103 -3.10 8.77 5.04
N ASP A 104 -3.64 7.58 5.27
CA ASP A 104 -4.41 7.28 6.47
C ASP A 104 -3.55 6.73 7.61
N GLY A 105 -2.23 6.63 7.41
CA GLY A 105 -1.31 6.13 8.41
C GLY A 105 -1.17 4.61 8.44
N ASN A 106 -1.72 3.89 7.47
CA ASN A 106 -1.51 2.45 7.39
C ASN A 106 -0.07 2.15 7.02
N HIS A 107 0.55 1.19 7.70
CA HIS A 107 1.93 0.82 7.44
C HIS A 107 2.04 -0.02 6.18
N ILE A 108 3.03 0.34 5.34
CA ILE A 108 3.30 -0.36 4.09
C ILE A 108 4.77 -0.73 4.05
N TYR A 109 5.05 -1.96 3.62
CA TYR A 109 6.39 -2.43 3.34
C TYR A 109 6.49 -2.84 1.88
N PHE A 110 7.54 -2.39 1.21
CA PHE A 110 7.97 -2.99 -0.05
C PHE A 110 9.17 -3.88 0.26
N ARG A 111 9.16 -5.09 -0.27
CA ARG A 111 10.23 -6.05 0.01
C ARG A 111 10.67 -6.78 -1.23
N SER A 112 11.96 -7.03 -1.35
CA SER A 112 12.49 -7.99 -2.30
C SER A 112 13.14 -9.13 -1.54
N LEU A 113 12.93 -10.35 -2.05
CA LEU A 113 13.49 -11.53 -1.43
C LEU A 113 14.94 -11.67 -1.86
N VAL A 114 15.83 -11.98 -0.92
CA VAL A 114 17.25 -12.20 -1.19
C VAL A 114 17.45 -13.67 -1.48
N LYS A 115 18.05 -13.95 -2.63
CA LYS A 115 18.31 -15.31 -3.08
C LYS A 115 19.68 -15.78 -2.62
#